data_03c885def0495654abd301528020d2ed
#
_entry.id   03c885def0495654abd301528020d2ed
#
_cell.length_a   1.000
_cell.length_b   1.000
_cell.length_c   1.000
_cell.angle_alpha   90.00
_cell.angle_beta   90.00
_cell.angle_gamma   90.00
#
_symmetry.space_group_name_H-M   'P 1'
#
loop_
_entity.id
_entity.type
_entity.pdbx_description
1 polymer ?
#
loop_
_entity_poly.entity_id
_entity_poly.type
_entity_poly.pdbx_seq_one_letter_code
_entity_poly.pdbx_strand_id
1 'polypeptide(L)'
;MFRSGLFASLIVAGVGMTNPSFAQSTVYIPAILELSGAGAVSGTNFRDGMLLAIDEINAKGGILGRKIETPLLDTQSDAGISRAQVQKVLDNKPFVILGPVFSGSVLVDMLLTQQAEIPEIVGGEAAAITQKGNPYVFRTSFGQQFSMPKIANYMRDGVKAKSVGVLWVNNDFGKGGRDTFIKK
;
A
#
# COMPACT_ATOMS: atom_id res chain seq x y z
N MET A 1 45.18 20.50 -75.02
CA MET A 1 45.62 20.45 -73.61
C MET A 1 44.36 20.39 -72.71
N PHE A 2 43.91 19.22 -72.35
CA PHE A 2 42.73 19.00 -71.42
C PHE A 2 43.23 18.64 -70.06
N ARG A 3 42.91 19.43 -69.05
CA ARG A 3 43.18 19.13 -67.64
C ARG A 3 41.91 18.54 -67.01
N SER A 4 41.93 17.28 -66.71
CA SER A 4 40.90 16.57 -65.97
C SER A 4 41.08 16.85 -64.45
N GLY A 5 40.08 17.53 -63.86
CA GLY A 5 39.95 17.72 -62.40
C GLY A 5 39.25 16.52 -61.76
N LEU A 6 39.94 15.88 -60.86
CA LEU A 6 39.41 14.78 -60.03
C LEU A 6 38.66 15.39 -58.83
N PHE A 7 37.33 15.22 -58.75
CA PHE A 7 36.55 15.55 -57.56
C PHE A 7 36.56 14.31 -56.63
N ALA A 8 37.24 14.42 -55.53
CA ALA A 8 37.15 13.44 -54.46
C ALA A 8 35.93 13.74 -53.57
N SER A 9 34.89 12.93 -53.64
CA SER A 9 33.74 13.00 -52.74
C SER A 9 34.06 12.35 -51.41
N LEU A 10 34.11 13.16 -50.33
CA LEU A 10 34.28 12.70 -48.96
C LEU A 10 32.92 12.20 -48.41
N ILE A 11 32.72 10.89 -48.28
CA ILE A 11 31.57 10.30 -47.64
C ILE A 11 31.84 10.31 -46.12
N VAL A 12 31.20 11.24 -45.38
CA VAL A 12 31.18 11.20 -43.90
C VAL A 12 30.15 10.18 -43.48
N ALA A 13 30.61 8.99 -43.08
CA ALA A 13 29.78 7.98 -42.45
C ALA A 13 29.44 8.46 -41.04
N GLY A 14 28.21 8.96 -40.86
CA GLY A 14 27.66 9.28 -39.55
C GLY A 14 27.48 7.98 -38.72
N VAL A 15 28.34 7.76 -37.76
CA VAL A 15 28.15 6.70 -36.76
C VAL A 15 26.99 7.13 -35.86
N GLY A 16 25.79 6.63 -36.14
CA GLY A 16 24.64 6.78 -35.27
C GLY A 16 24.94 6.10 -33.93
N MET A 17 25.20 6.88 -32.88
CA MET A 17 25.23 6.37 -31.50
C MET A 17 23.83 5.93 -31.12
N THR A 18 23.51 4.65 -31.30
CA THR A 18 22.35 4.04 -30.67
C THR A 18 22.61 3.98 -29.17
N ASN A 19 22.10 4.94 -28.43
CA ASN A 19 22.04 4.84 -26.98
C ASN A 19 21.23 3.58 -26.65
N PRO A 20 21.80 2.58 -25.95
CA PRO A 20 21.03 1.45 -25.47
C PRO A 20 19.97 2.02 -24.53
N SER A 21 18.72 1.98 -24.95
CA SER A 21 17.57 2.25 -24.08
C SER A 21 17.53 1.10 -23.07
N PHE A 22 18.25 1.25 -21.95
CA PHE A 22 18.04 0.36 -20.83
C PHE A 22 16.56 0.51 -20.44
N ALA A 23 15.78 -0.54 -20.64
CA ALA A 23 14.45 -0.63 -20.08
C ALA A 23 14.59 -0.34 -18.59
N GLN A 24 14.13 0.86 -18.17
CA GLN A 24 14.28 1.31 -16.80
C GLN A 24 13.40 0.41 -15.95
N SER A 25 14.03 -0.51 -15.20
CA SER A 25 13.30 -1.45 -14.35
C SER A 25 12.42 -0.69 -13.38
N THR A 26 11.13 -1.02 -13.30
CA THR A 26 10.19 -0.40 -12.37
C THR A 26 10.44 -0.84 -10.92
N VAL A 27 9.94 -0.07 -9.96
CA VAL A 27 9.79 -0.51 -8.57
C VAL A 27 8.37 -1.06 -8.43
N TYR A 28 8.24 -2.37 -8.27
CA TYR A 28 6.95 -3.04 -8.16
C TYR A 28 6.39 -2.92 -6.74
N ILE A 29 5.29 -2.18 -6.60
CA ILE A 29 4.61 -1.89 -5.33
C ILE A 29 3.11 -2.12 -5.53
N PRO A 30 2.61 -3.37 -5.44
CA PRO A 30 1.19 -3.66 -5.59
C PRO A 30 0.37 -3.08 -4.44
N ALA A 31 -0.87 -2.70 -4.73
CA ALA A 31 -1.84 -2.27 -3.73
C ALA A 31 -3.01 -3.26 -3.67
N ILE A 32 -3.29 -3.78 -2.47
CA ILE A 32 -4.37 -4.72 -2.20
C ILE A 32 -5.36 -4.00 -1.31
N LEU A 33 -6.55 -3.69 -1.84
CA LEU A 33 -7.49 -2.76 -1.22
C LEU A 33 -8.92 -3.25 -1.35
N GLU A 34 -9.79 -2.79 -0.46
CA GLU A 34 -11.24 -2.96 -0.53
C GLU A 34 -11.82 -2.01 -1.60
N LEU A 35 -11.71 -2.37 -2.89
CA LEU A 35 -12.22 -1.52 -3.98
C LEU A 35 -13.70 -1.74 -4.27
N SER A 36 -14.26 -2.84 -3.77
CA SER A 36 -15.70 -3.16 -3.80
C SER A 36 -16.16 -3.74 -2.47
N GLY A 37 -17.48 -3.96 -2.34
CA GLY A 37 -18.10 -4.48 -1.12
C GLY A 37 -18.23 -3.42 -0.01
N ALA A 38 -18.35 -3.88 1.24
CA ALA A 38 -18.67 -3.02 2.40
C ALA A 38 -17.55 -2.01 2.73
N GLY A 39 -16.31 -2.29 2.34
CA GLY A 39 -15.15 -1.43 2.57
C GLY A 39 -14.82 -0.45 1.45
N ALA A 40 -15.59 -0.44 0.35
CA ALA A 40 -15.26 0.29 -0.87
C ALA A 40 -14.98 1.79 -0.63
N VAL A 41 -15.74 2.44 0.25
CA VAL A 41 -15.52 3.87 0.57
C VAL A 41 -14.14 4.08 1.19
N SER A 42 -13.77 3.27 2.17
CA SER A 42 -12.45 3.40 2.83
C SER A 42 -11.31 3.02 1.89
N GLY A 43 -11.46 1.91 1.16
CA GLY A 43 -10.45 1.41 0.24
C GLY A 43 -10.20 2.35 -0.95
N THR A 44 -11.26 2.94 -1.53
CA THR A 44 -11.12 3.89 -2.63
C THR A 44 -10.50 5.22 -2.18
N ASN A 45 -10.84 5.71 -0.99
CA ASN A 45 -10.19 6.91 -0.44
C ASN A 45 -8.68 6.66 -0.20
N PHE A 46 -8.33 5.48 0.32
CA PHE A 46 -6.94 5.10 0.50
C PHE A 46 -6.20 5.00 -0.84
N ARG A 47 -6.83 4.35 -1.84
CA ARG A 47 -6.33 4.28 -3.22
C ARG A 47 -6.03 5.66 -3.79
N ASP A 48 -6.97 6.58 -3.69
CA ASP A 48 -6.86 7.90 -4.33
C ASP A 48 -5.71 8.72 -3.73
N GLY A 49 -5.56 8.70 -2.39
CA GLY A 49 -4.44 9.35 -1.73
C GLY A 49 -3.09 8.71 -2.08
N MET A 50 -3.04 7.38 -2.15
CA MET A 50 -1.85 6.63 -2.54
C MET A 50 -1.46 6.91 -4.00
N LEU A 51 -2.40 6.85 -4.94
CA LEU A 51 -2.13 7.09 -6.35
C LEU A 51 -1.65 8.52 -6.60
N LEU A 52 -2.23 9.52 -5.92
CA LEU A 52 -1.74 10.89 -5.98
C LEU A 52 -0.25 10.98 -5.60
N ALA A 53 0.14 10.36 -4.49
CA ALA A 53 1.54 10.35 -4.05
C ALA A 53 2.46 9.63 -5.05
N ILE A 54 2.02 8.50 -5.61
CA ILE A 54 2.77 7.73 -6.61
C ILE A 54 2.94 8.55 -7.90
N ASP A 55 1.90 9.21 -8.36
CA ASP A 55 1.94 10.05 -9.56
C ASP A 55 2.92 11.21 -9.37
N GLU A 56 2.91 11.87 -8.20
CA GLU A 56 3.87 12.93 -7.88
C GLU A 56 5.33 12.42 -7.87
N ILE A 57 5.57 11.26 -7.27
CA ILE A 57 6.90 10.63 -7.24
C ILE A 57 7.34 10.27 -8.67
N ASN A 58 6.44 9.67 -9.44
CA ASN A 58 6.70 9.28 -10.80
C ASN A 58 6.94 10.48 -11.72
N ALA A 59 6.20 11.59 -11.54
CA ALA A 59 6.43 12.84 -12.28
C ALA A 59 7.83 13.43 -12.03
N LYS A 60 8.36 13.26 -10.82
CA LYS A 60 9.72 13.70 -10.43
C LYS A 60 10.84 12.73 -10.84
N GLY A 61 10.53 11.67 -11.61
CA GLY A 61 11.51 10.71 -12.09
C GLY A 61 11.51 9.36 -11.38
N GLY A 62 10.61 9.15 -10.41
CA GLY A 62 10.50 7.90 -9.64
C GLY A 62 11.52 7.77 -8.51
N ILE A 63 11.73 6.56 -8.04
CA ILE A 63 12.68 6.23 -6.98
C ILE A 63 14.03 5.84 -7.62
N LEU A 64 15.06 6.62 -7.37
CA LEU A 64 16.39 6.41 -7.97
C LEU A 64 16.33 6.25 -9.51
N GLY A 65 15.50 7.08 -10.15
CA GLY A 65 15.30 7.03 -11.60
C GLY A 65 14.36 5.93 -12.08
N ARG A 66 13.78 5.12 -11.22
CA ARG A 66 12.86 4.01 -11.55
C ARG A 66 11.43 4.41 -11.22
N LYS A 67 10.52 4.25 -12.18
CA LYS A 67 9.09 4.50 -11.96
C LYS A 67 8.49 3.45 -11.02
N ILE A 68 7.54 3.89 -10.19
CA ILE A 68 6.74 2.97 -9.38
C ILE A 68 5.65 2.39 -10.28
N GLU A 69 5.52 1.08 -10.26
CA GLU A 69 4.43 0.32 -10.87
C GLU A 69 3.53 -0.23 -9.75
N THR A 70 2.26 0.19 -9.77
CA THR A 70 1.29 -0.14 -8.71
C THR A 70 0.03 -0.76 -9.30
N PRO A 71 0.01 -2.09 -9.54
CA PRO A 71 -1.24 -2.76 -9.85
C PRO A 71 -2.19 -2.71 -8.65
N LEU A 72 -3.47 -2.47 -8.93
CA LEU A 72 -4.54 -2.45 -7.95
C LEU A 72 -5.25 -3.81 -7.93
N LEU A 73 -5.39 -4.41 -6.75
CA LEU A 73 -6.07 -5.68 -6.55
C LEU A 73 -7.22 -5.47 -5.57
N ASP A 74 -8.42 -5.90 -5.97
CA ASP A 74 -9.63 -5.77 -5.16
C ASP A 74 -9.79 -6.96 -4.22
N THR A 75 -9.90 -6.69 -2.92
CA THR A 75 -10.21 -7.70 -1.90
C THR A 75 -11.68 -8.06 -1.86
N GLN A 76 -12.54 -7.27 -2.51
CA GLN A 76 -14.00 -7.36 -2.41
C GLN A 76 -14.51 -7.31 -0.95
N SER A 77 -13.73 -6.71 -0.05
CA SER A 77 -13.97 -6.67 1.40
C SER A 77 -14.01 -8.04 2.08
N ASP A 78 -13.38 -9.04 1.45
CA ASP A 78 -13.27 -10.42 1.94
C ASP A 78 -11.82 -10.76 2.30
N ALA A 79 -11.58 -11.28 3.51
CA ALA A 79 -10.24 -11.60 3.99
C ALA A 79 -9.60 -12.80 3.27
N GLY A 80 -10.40 -13.75 2.78
CA GLY A 80 -9.91 -14.90 2.01
C GLY A 80 -9.43 -14.46 0.63
N ILE A 81 -10.17 -13.56 -0.03
CA ILE A 81 -9.78 -12.96 -1.31
C ILE A 81 -8.51 -12.10 -1.11
N SER A 82 -8.46 -11.29 -0.05
CA SER A 82 -7.27 -10.50 0.30
C SER A 82 -6.03 -11.39 0.39
N ARG A 83 -6.10 -12.45 1.19
CA ARG A 83 -5.03 -13.43 1.34
C ARG A 83 -4.58 -14.03 0.00
N ALA A 84 -5.53 -14.40 -0.87
CA ALA A 84 -5.21 -14.96 -2.20
C ALA A 84 -4.50 -13.93 -3.10
N GLN A 85 -4.90 -12.65 -3.04
CA GLN A 85 -4.24 -11.58 -3.77
C GLN A 85 -2.81 -11.34 -3.26
N VAL A 86 -2.59 -11.34 -1.93
CA VAL A 86 -1.24 -11.25 -1.36
C VAL A 86 -0.37 -12.39 -1.87
N GLN A 87 -0.84 -13.62 -1.80
CA GLN A 87 -0.08 -14.78 -2.27
C GLN A 87 0.34 -14.63 -3.74
N LYS A 88 -0.58 -14.16 -4.59
CA LYS A 88 -0.33 -13.91 -6.01
C LYS A 88 0.75 -12.85 -6.26
N VAL A 89 0.75 -11.75 -5.52
CA VAL A 89 1.73 -10.68 -5.73
C VAL A 89 3.10 -11.01 -5.17
N LEU A 90 3.19 -11.86 -4.15
CA LEU A 90 4.46 -12.31 -3.56
C LEU A 90 5.32 -13.08 -4.56
N ASP A 91 4.72 -13.79 -5.53
CA ASP A 91 5.45 -14.49 -6.59
C ASP A 91 6.31 -13.54 -7.44
N ASN A 92 5.92 -12.27 -7.54
CA ASN A 92 6.65 -11.22 -8.26
C ASN A 92 7.63 -10.43 -7.38
N LYS A 93 7.87 -10.86 -6.14
CA LYS A 93 8.80 -10.25 -5.19
C LYS A 93 8.64 -8.73 -5.08
N PRO A 94 7.49 -8.23 -4.61
CA PRO A 94 7.24 -6.80 -4.48
C PRO A 94 8.24 -6.15 -3.52
N PHE A 95 8.55 -4.88 -3.74
CA PHE A 95 9.37 -4.10 -2.81
C PHE A 95 8.65 -3.86 -1.49
N VAL A 96 7.36 -3.57 -1.55
CA VAL A 96 6.43 -3.39 -0.44
C VAL A 96 5.01 -3.61 -0.95
N ILE A 97 4.09 -4.05 -0.09
CA ILE A 97 2.66 -4.15 -0.40
C ILE A 97 1.94 -3.00 0.31
N LEU A 98 1.03 -2.31 -0.40
CA LEU A 98 0.19 -1.25 0.16
C LEU A 98 -1.24 -1.74 0.40
N GLY A 99 -1.79 -1.46 1.57
CA GLY A 99 -3.08 -1.99 2.02
C GLY A 99 -2.92 -3.33 2.74
N PRO A 100 -4.06 -3.98 3.11
CA PRO A 100 -5.42 -3.46 3.02
C PRO A 100 -5.80 -2.47 4.14
N VAL A 101 -7.06 -1.98 4.09
CA VAL A 101 -7.61 -1.09 5.11
C VAL A 101 -8.38 -1.86 6.19
N PHE A 102 -9.05 -2.95 5.83
CA PHE A 102 -9.81 -3.75 6.79
C PHE A 102 -8.90 -4.58 7.69
N SER A 103 -9.11 -4.46 9.01
CA SER A 103 -8.29 -5.17 10.01
C SER A 103 -8.32 -6.68 9.85
N GLY A 104 -9.45 -7.28 9.46
CA GLY A 104 -9.57 -8.72 9.22
C GLY A 104 -8.69 -9.19 8.07
N SER A 105 -8.64 -8.42 6.97
CA SER A 105 -7.76 -8.68 5.83
C SER A 105 -6.29 -8.58 6.25
N VAL A 106 -5.90 -7.48 6.92
CA VAL A 106 -4.52 -7.30 7.42
C VAL A 106 -4.07 -8.47 8.29
N LEU A 107 -4.92 -8.96 9.21
CA LEU A 107 -4.55 -10.03 10.15
C LEU A 107 -4.25 -11.37 9.47
N VAL A 108 -4.81 -11.63 8.30
CA VAL A 108 -4.50 -12.84 7.52
C VAL A 108 -3.35 -12.62 6.54
N ASP A 109 -3.22 -11.43 5.99
CA ASP A 109 -2.21 -11.05 5.00
C ASP A 109 -0.83 -10.94 5.62
N MET A 110 -0.74 -10.31 6.81
CA MET A 110 0.52 -10.08 7.52
C MET A 110 1.28 -11.35 7.89
N LEU A 111 0.62 -12.51 7.89
CA LEU A 111 1.29 -13.79 8.11
C LEU A 111 2.08 -14.23 6.87
N LEU A 112 1.55 -13.96 5.68
CA LEU A 112 2.21 -14.28 4.41
C LEU A 112 3.37 -13.32 4.14
N THR A 113 3.15 -12.03 4.36
CA THR A 113 4.19 -11.00 4.16
C THR A 113 5.35 -11.17 5.13
N GLN A 114 5.07 -11.59 6.38
CA GLN A 114 6.11 -11.96 7.36
C GLN A 114 6.93 -13.16 6.88
N GLN A 115 6.28 -14.23 6.39
CA GLN A 115 6.98 -15.41 5.88
C GLN A 115 7.84 -15.11 4.65
N ALA A 116 7.40 -14.17 3.82
CA ALA A 116 8.11 -13.72 2.63
C ALA A 116 9.16 -12.64 2.92
N GLU A 117 9.22 -12.11 4.15
CA GLU A 117 10.07 -10.97 4.56
C GLU A 117 9.81 -9.71 3.70
N ILE A 118 8.56 -9.51 3.26
CA ILE A 118 8.14 -8.36 2.46
C ILE A 118 7.38 -7.38 3.36
N PRO A 119 7.77 -6.09 3.41
CA PRO A 119 7.05 -5.07 4.16
C PRO A 119 5.62 -4.86 3.64
N GLU A 120 4.69 -4.62 4.57
CA GLU A 120 3.30 -4.32 4.28
C GLU A 120 2.88 -3.05 5.03
N ILE A 121 2.37 -2.05 4.29
CA ILE A 121 1.90 -0.77 4.85
C ILE A 121 0.38 -0.75 4.80
N VAL A 122 -0.26 -0.78 5.96
CA VAL A 122 -1.69 -1.04 6.11
C VAL A 122 -2.46 0.12 6.73
N GLY A 123 -3.78 0.16 6.45
CA GLY A 123 -4.73 1.09 7.08
C GLY A 123 -5.51 0.51 8.26
N GLY A 124 -5.38 -0.79 8.55
CA GLY A 124 -6.14 -1.47 9.60
C GLY A 124 -5.84 -0.96 11.01
N GLU A 125 -6.88 -0.76 11.84
CA GLU A 125 -6.75 -0.13 13.15
C GLU A 125 -6.77 -1.09 14.35
N ALA A 126 -7.11 -2.38 14.17
CA ALA A 126 -7.12 -3.33 15.27
C ALA A 126 -5.76 -3.38 15.99
N ALA A 127 -5.79 -3.36 17.32
CA ALA A 127 -4.59 -3.37 18.14
C ALA A 127 -3.67 -4.57 17.85
N ALA A 128 -4.25 -5.72 17.54
CA ALA A 128 -3.54 -6.97 17.26
C ALA A 128 -2.57 -6.87 16.06
N ILE A 129 -2.78 -5.96 15.12
CA ILE A 129 -1.94 -5.80 13.92
C ILE A 129 -0.48 -5.48 14.30
N THR A 130 -0.28 -4.57 15.25
CA THR A 130 1.07 -4.11 15.64
C THR A 130 1.51 -4.56 17.02
N GLN A 131 0.70 -5.35 17.74
CA GLN A 131 1.03 -5.83 19.08
C GLN A 131 1.53 -7.29 19.14
N LYS A 132 1.61 -7.96 17.99
CA LYS A 132 2.08 -9.35 17.89
C LYS A 132 3.55 -9.50 17.50
N GLY A 133 4.29 -8.39 17.40
CA GLY A 133 5.74 -8.43 17.11
C GLY A 133 6.12 -8.78 15.67
N ASN A 134 5.21 -8.59 14.70
CA ASN A 134 5.55 -8.76 13.29
C ASN A 134 6.39 -7.57 12.81
N PRO A 135 7.67 -7.74 12.41
CA PRO A 135 8.55 -6.66 12.01
C PRO A 135 8.29 -6.13 10.59
N TYR A 136 7.44 -6.80 9.82
CA TYR A 136 7.17 -6.46 8.42
C TYR A 136 5.84 -5.70 8.24
N VAL A 137 5.07 -5.45 9.30
CA VAL A 137 3.81 -4.70 9.22
C VAL A 137 3.95 -3.29 9.77
N PHE A 138 3.61 -2.32 8.95
CA PHE A 138 3.62 -0.89 9.28
C PHE A 138 2.23 -0.30 9.10
N ARG A 139 1.74 0.47 10.08
CA ARG A 139 0.40 1.04 10.05
C ARG A 139 0.44 2.55 9.90
N THR A 140 -0.40 3.09 9.00
CA THR A 140 -0.56 4.53 8.78
C THR A 140 -1.68 5.16 9.60
N SER A 141 -2.64 4.35 10.08
CA SER A 141 -3.79 4.80 10.88
C SER A 141 -3.52 4.77 12.39
N PHE A 142 -4.42 5.38 13.18
CA PHE A 142 -4.37 5.27 14.64
C PHE A 142 -4.77 3.87 15.09
N GLY A 143 -3.96 3.26 15.94
CA GLY A 143 -4.34 1.99 16.55
C GLY A 143 -5.42 2.16 17.63
N GLN A 144 -6.38 1.25 17.66
CA GLN A 144 -7.46 1.24 18.65
C GLN A 144 -6.95 1.20 20.10
N GLN A 145 -5.77 0.65 20.35
CA GLN A 145 -5.12 0.68 21.67
C GLN A 145 -4.83 2.10 22.18
N PHE A 146 -4.79 3.09 21.28
CA PHE A 146 -4.58 4.49 21.64
C PHE A 146 -5.85 5.32 21.54
N SER A 147 -6.69 5.09 20.53
CA SER A 147 -7.91 5.87 20.29
C SER A 147 -9.04 5.53 21.27
N MET A 148 -9.32 4.24 21.48
CA MET A 148 -10.44 3.83 22.33
C MET A 148 -10.30 4.24 23.79
N PRO A 149 -9.13 4.14 24.45
CA PRO A 149 -8.94 4.67 25.80
C PRO A 149 -9.18 6.18 25.91
N LYS A 150 -8.80 6.95 24.88
CA LYS A 150 -9.05 8.41 24.87
C LYS A 150 -10.54 8.70 24.81
N ILE A 151 -11.28 7.97 23.97
CA ILE A 151 -12.74 8.10 23.87
C ILE A 151 -13.40 7.73 25.21
N ALA A 152 -13.02 6.59 25.82
CA ALA A 152 -13.56 6.17 27.11
C ALA A 152 -13.31 7.21 28.21
N ASN A 153 -12.10 7.74 28.30
CA ASN A 153 -11.74 8.81 29.24
C ASN A 153 -12.56 10.09 28.99
N TYR A 154 -12.73 10.48 27.73
CA TYR A 154 -13.55 11.65 27.39
C TYR A 154 -15.03 11.45 27.79
N MET A 155 -15.59 10.26 27.57
CA MET A 155 -16.97 9.95 28.01
C MET A 155 -17.12 10.03 29.53
N ARG A 156 -16.13 9.50 30.28
CA ARG A 156 -16.13 9.53 31.75
C ARG A 156 -15.87 10.94 32.29
N ASP A 157 -14.82 11.60 31.86
CA ASP A 157 -14.28 12.79 32.50
C ASP A 157 -14.79 14.11 31.86
N GLY A 158 -14.99 14.12 30.53
CA GLY A 158 -15.50 15.26 29.79
C GLY A 158 -17.02 15.31 29.77
N VAL A 159 -17.64 14.23 29.27
CA VAL A 159 -19.11 14.15 29.15
C VAL A 159 -19.78 13.83 30.49
N LYS A 160 -19.05 13.25 31.46
CA LYS A 160 -19.59 12.78 32.77
C LYS A 160 -20.72 11.74 32.60
N ALA A 161 -20.61 10.92 31.55
CA ALA A 161 -21.61 9.88 31.25
C ALA A 161 -21.73 8.88 32.39
N LYS A 162 -22.96 8.57 32.81
CA LYS A 162 -23.25 7.56 33.85
C LYS A 162 -23.31 6.14 33.30
N SER A 163 -23.65 6.01 32.01
CA SER A 163 -23.66 4.75 31.27
C SER A 163 -23.37 5.02 29.80
N VAL A 164 -22.79 4.04 29.11
CA VAL A 164 -22.45 4.12 27.71
C VAL A 164 -22.86 2.82 27.02
N GLY A 165 -23.68 2.92 25.96
CA GLY A 165 -23.99 1.80 25.08
C GLY A 165 -22.94 1.74 23.95
N VAL A 166 -22.43 0.54 23.65
CA VAL A 166 -21.45 0.34 22.56
C VAL A 166 -22.10 -0.47 21.45
N LEU A 167 -22.32 0.16 20.29
CA LEU A 167 -22.70 -0.52 19.05
C LEU A 167 -21.42 -0.76 18.22
N TRP A 168 -21.21 -1.97 17.75
CA TRP A 168 -20.01 -2.34 17.01
C TRP A 168 -20.33 -3.28 15.84
N VAL A 169 -19.53 -3.22 14.79
CA VAL A 169 -19.62 -4.13 13.65
C VAL A 169 -18.98 -5.48 14.02
N ASN A 170 -19.67 -6.59 13.70
CA ASN A 170 -19.23 -7.94 14.08
C ASN A 170 -18.09 -8.45 13.19
N ASN A 171 -16.92 -7.83 13.33
CA ASN A 171 -15.66 -8.23 12.70
C ASN A 171 -14.48 -7.88 13.61
N ASP A 172 -13.23 -8.15 13.20
CA ASP A 172 -12.03 -7.93 14.01
C ASP A 172 -11.81 -6.47 14.39
N PHE A 173 -12.16 -5.53 13.50
CA PHE A 173 -12.10 -4.10 13.79
C PHE A 173 -13.09 -3.71 14.90
N GLY A 174 -14.36 -4.04 14.73
CA GLY A 174 -15.40 -3.67 15.69
C GLY A 174 -15.24 -4.37 17.05
N LYS A 175 -14.90 -5.67 17.05
CA LYS A 175 -14.60 -6.44 18.26
C LYS A 175 -13.41 -5.85 19.01
N GLY A 176 -12.32 -5.56 18.30
CA GLY A 176 -11.11 -4.96 18.91
C GLY A 176 -11.38 -3.60 19.53
N GLY A 177 -12.13 -2.74 18.85
CA GLY A 177 -12.53 -1.43 19.36
C GLY A 177 -13.40 -1.52 20.60
N ARG A 178 -14.46 -2.35 20.57
CA ARG A 178 -15.33 -2.63 21.73
C ARG A 178 -14.53 -3.10 22.94
N ASP A 179 -13.71 -4.13 22.75
CA ASP A 179 -12.98 -4.76 23.85
C ASP A 179 -11.95 -3.79 24.46
N THR A 180 -11.32 -2.95 23.64
CA THR A 180 -10.37 -1.94 24.09
C THR A 180 -11.06 -0.78 24.81
N PHE A 181 -12.26 -0.41 24.37
CA PHE A 181 -13.07 0.63 25.03
C PHE A 181 -13.56 0.18 26.41
N ILE A 182 -14.07 -1.05 26.53
CA ILE A 182 -14.66 -1.58 27.78
C ILE A 182 -13.60 -1.82 28.86
N LYS A 183 -12.34 -2.08 28.50
CA LYS A 183 -11.25 -2.31 29.45
C LYS A 183 -10.81 -1.06 30.24
N LYS A 184 -11.36 0.11 29.92
CA LYS A 184 -11.05 1.40 30.56
C LYS A 184 -12.20 1.91 31.42
#